data_2f072aa19d974f0de3eb298fae022a7a
#
_entry.id   2f072aa19d974f0de3eb298fae022a7a
#
_cell.length_a   1.000
_cell.length_b   1.000
_cell.length_c   1.000
_cell.angle_alpha   90.00
_cell.angle_beta   90.00
_cell.angle_gamma   90.00
#
_symmetry.space_group_name_H-M   'P 1'
#
loop_
_entity.id
_entity.type
_entity.pdbx_description
1 polymer ?
#
loop_
_entity_poly.entity_id
_entity_poly.type
_entity_poly.pdbx_seq_one_letter_code
_entity_poly.pdbx_strand_id
1 'polypeptide(L)'
;MEEQEEFEEIGLTKNESKAYESLIKFGKLTAGETSAKSGVPYSRIYDTLEALIHKGIIDVIPEKTKKFIPSNPEAFLEIIKKKEKRLEKIKEKIKEMKQFYDVKEKNPVTMAFGTAGFYKVVKDLSKAEKYSYSIKWTSEIKPEWINYTKNKLKKGIDVKSLVRKDNETEKNIKDWVKVNKNMRVLENEGFACSIIDDKEVMLSLIKSNVTLLIKDKAFTKIMKKLFLSEYEKAETIN
;
A
#
# COMPACT_ATOMS: atom_id res chain seq x y z
N MET A 1 -20.92 -10.71 20.78
CA MET A 1 -20.68 -10.51 19.31
C MET A 1 -19.19 -10.43 19.03
N GLU A 2 -18.41 -9.68 19.79
CA GLU A 2 -16.96 -9.58 19.63
C GLU A 2 -16.24 -10.95 19.77
N GLU A 3 -16.55 -11.76 20.79
CA GLU A 3 -15.95 -13.07 21.02
C GLU A 3 -16.18 -14.08 19.87
N GLN A 4 -17.32 -14.00 19.18
CA GLN A 4 -17.62 -14.88 18.03
C GLN A 4 -16.75 -14.52 16.81
N GLU A 5 -16.54 -13.22 16.57
CA GLU A 5 -15.68 -12.74 15.49
C GLU A 5 -14.22 -13.16 15.72
N GLU A 6 -13.73 -13.12 16.97
CA GLU A 6 -12.39 -13.58 17.33
C GLU A 6 -12.17 -15.07 17.05
N PHE A 7 -13.13 -15.92 17.37
CA PHE A 7 -13.04 -17.36 17.06
C PHE A 7 -13.12 -17.63 15.54
N GLU A 8 -13.88 -16.85 14.81
CA GLU A 8 -13.92 -16.95 13.33
C GLU A 8 -12.58 -16.56 12.71
N GLU A 9 -11.92 -15.53 13.23
CA GLU A 9 -10.58 -15.13 12.77
C GLU A 9 -9.53 -16.21 12.94
N ILE A 10 -9.59 -16.99 14.00
CA ILE A 10 -8.66 -18.11 14.20
C ILE A 10 -9.03 -19.38 13.42
N GLY A 11 -10.20 -19.41 12.77
CA GLY A 11 -10.57 -20.47 11.82
C GLY A 11 -11.72 -21.36 12.24
N LEU A 12 -12.57 -20.94 13.17
CA LEU A 12 -13.88 -21.55 13.39
C LEU A 12 -14.89 -20.99 12.40
N THR A 13 -15.87 -21.79 12.04
CA THR A 13 -17.04 -21.29 11.34
C THR A 13 -18.02 -20.68 12.35
N LYS A 14 -18.96 -19.87 11.89
CA LYS A 14 -20.00 -19.26 12.72
C LYS A 14 -20.79 -20.27 13.56
N ASN A 15 -21.09 -21.45 13.03
CA ASN A 15 -21.77 -22.51 13.78
C ASN A 15 -20.86 -23.14 14.82
N GLU A 16 -19.58 -23.34 14.48
CA GLU A 16 -18.59 -23.86 15.44
C GLU A 16 -18.37 -22.92 16.61
N SER A 17 -18.23 -21.60 16.37
CA SER A 17 -18.10 -20.59 17.41
C SER A 17 -19.29 -20.61 18.35
N LYS A 18 -20.52 -20.59 17.81
CA LYS A 18 -21.76 -20.68 18.62
C LYS A 18 -21.86 -21.95 19.43
N ALA A 19 -21.55 -23.10 18.83
CA ALA A 19 -21.60 -24.39 19.55
C ALA A 19 -20.55 -24.42 20.67
N TYR A 20 -19.31 -23.96 20.40
CA TYR A 20 -18.26 -23.90 21.39
C TYR A 20 -18.60 -22.96 22.55
N GLU A 21 -19.07 -21.75 22.28
CA GLU A 21 -19.52 -20.80 23.32
C GLU A 21 -20.61 -21.40 24.22
N SER A 22 -21.55 -22.14 23.64
CA SER A 22 -22.60 -22.79 24.43
C SER A 22 -22.01 -23.85 25.38
N LEU A 23 -20.97 -24.57 24.93
CA LEU A 23 -20.27 -25.55 25.77
C LEU A 23 -19.44 -24.87 26.86
N ILE A 24 -18.77 -23.77 26.56
CA ILE A 24 -18.06 -22.96 27.59
C ILE A 24 -19.03 -22.44 28.65
N LYS A 25 -20.18 -21.90 28.22
CA LYS A 25 -21.15 -21.26 29.11
C LYS A 25 -21.91 -22.26 29.97
N PHE A 26 -22.25 -23.42 29.43
CA PHE A 26 -23.16 -24.37 30.09
C PHE A 26 -22.45 -25.69 30.46
N GLY A 27 -21.19 -25.86 30.09
CA GLY A 27 -20.42 -27.07 30.38
C GLY A 27 -20.83 -28.26 29.53
N LYS A 28 -20.97 -29.41 30.15
CA LYS A 28 -21.25 -30.70 29.54
C LYS A 28 -22.66 -30.78 28.95
N LEU A 29 -22.81 -30.88 27.63
CA LEU A 29 -24.09 -30.91 26.92
C LEU A 29 -24.16 -32.09 25.93
N THR A 30 -25.37 -32.59 25.71
CA THR A 30 -25.69 -33.48 24.57
C THR A 30 -25.78 -32.66 23.25
N ALA A 31 -25.76 -33.31 22.08
CA ALA A 31 -25.93 -32.62 20.79
C ALA A 31 -27.25 -31.83 20.73
N GLY A 32 -28.35 -32.38 21.23
CA GLY A 32 -29.65 -31.70 21.27
C GLY A 32 -29.64 -30.46 22.17
N GLU A 33 -29.05 -30.54 23.36
CA GLU A 33 -28.87 -29.40 24.25
C GLU A 33 -27.96 -28.33 23.66
N THR A 34 -26.87 -28.74 23.03
CA THR A 34 -25.98 -27.82 22.33
C THR A 34 -26.70 -27.08 21.21
N SER A 35 -27.47 -27.80 20.38
CA SER A 35 -28.32 -27.19 19.34
C SER A 35 -29.28 -26.15 19.91
N ALA A 36 -30.02 -26.52 20.95
CA ALA A 36 -31.01 -25.63 21.58
C ALA A 36 -30.38 -24.37 22.20
N LYS A 37 -29.19 -24.51 22.83
CA LYS A 37 -28.52 -23.41 23.55
C LYS A 37 -27.69 -22.52 22.60
N SER A 38 -27.10 -23.07 21.54
CA SER A 38 -26.27 -22.36 20.58
C SER A 38 -27.06 -21.70 19.45
N GLY A 39 -28.28 -22.17 19.19
CA GLY A 39 -29.06 -21.78 18.02
C GLY A 39 -28.55 -22.37 16.69
N VAL A 40 -27.61 -23.33 16.74
CA VAL A 40 -27.20 -24.09 15.59
C VAL A 40 -28.28 -25.12 15.23
N PRO A 41 -28.77 -25.16 13.96
CA PRO A 41 -29.80 -26.10 13.57
C PRO A 41 -29.44 -27.54 13.89
N TYR A 42 -30.43 -28.33 14.41
CA TYR A 42 -30.19 -29.73 14.80
C TYR A 42 -29.64 -30.58 13.64
N SER A 43 -30.05 -30.31 12.41
CA SER A 43 -29.54 -30.99 11.20
C SER A 43 -28.04 -30.73 10.94
N ARG A 44 -27.44 -29.70 11.55
CA ARG A 44 -26.03 -29.35 11.38
C ARG A 44 -25.18 -29.54 12.63
N ILE A 45 -25.82 -29.81 13.78
CA ILE A 45 -25.10 -29.82 15.06
C ILE A 45 -24.07 -30.96 15.14
N TYR A 46 -24.37 -32.13 14.58
CA TYR A 46 -23.44 -33.27 14.60
C TYR A 46 -22.20 -32.98 13.76
N ASP A 47 -22.34 -32.45 12.56
CA ASP A 47 -21.21 -32.05 11.71
C ASP A 47 -20.37 -30.96 12.38
N THR A 48 -21.06 -30.00 13.03
CA THR A 48 -20.39 -28.92 13.77
C THR A 48 -19.58 -29.43 14.95
N LEU A 49 -20.15 -30.33 15.76
CA LEU A 49 -19.47 -30.94 16.90
C LEU A 49 -18.32 -31.83 16.44
N GLU A 50 -18.48 -32.60 15.38
CA GLU A 50 -17.41 -33.43 14.81
C GLU A 50 -16.24 -32.58 14.32
N ALA A 51 -16.52 -31.45 13.63
CA ALA A 51 -15.50 -30.49 13.22
C ALA A 51 -14.73 -29.90 14.42
N LEU A 52 -15.43 -29.59 15.53
CA LEU A 52 -14.80 -29.10 16.76
C LEU A 52 -13.91 -30.18 17.43
N ILE A 53 -14.34 -31.45 17.39
CA ILE A 53 -13.52 -32.59 17.85
C ILE A 53 -12.27 -32.73 17.00
N HIS A 54 -12.41 -32.70 15.68
CA HIS A 54 -11.26 -32.78 14.76
C HIS A 54 -10.26 -31.62 14.95
N LYS A 55 -10.74 -30.45 15.38
CA LYS A 55 -9.89 -29.31 15.76
C LYS A 55 -9.27 -29.49 17.15
N GLY A 56 -9.72 -30.46 17.94
CA GLY A 56 -9.21 -30.76 19.30
C GLY A 56 -9.64 -29.75 20.36
N ILE A 57 -10.70 -28.98 20.13
CA ILE A 57 -11.17 -27.95 21.05
C ILE A 57 -12.39 -28.38 21.89
N ILE A 58 -12.99 -29.53 21.58
CA ILE A 58 -13.96 -30.21 22.42
C ILE A 58 -13.66 -31.70 22.51
N ASP A 59 -14.08 -32.31 23.60
CA ASP A 59 -13.99 -33.74 23.84
C ASP A 59 -15.37 -34.38 23.97
N VAL A 60 -15.42 -35.70 23.69
CA VAL A 60 -16.63 -36.52 23.81
C VAL A 60 -16.55 -37.41 25.05
N ILE A 61 -17.56 -37.35 25.88
CA ILE A 61 -17.74 -38.30 26.99
C ILE A 61 -18.71 -39.40 26.51
N PRO A 62 -18.23 -40.68 26.48
CA PRO A 62 -19.07 -41.80 26.05
C PRO A 62 -19.99 -42.24 27.20
N GLU A 63 -21.14 -41.57 27.29
CA GLU A 63 -22.27 -41.97 28.15
C GLU A 63 -23.36 -42.64 27.32
N LYS A 64 -24.43 -43.11 27.98
CA LYS A 64 -25.63 -43.68 27.28
C LYS A 64 -26.12 -42.72 26.17
N THR A 65 -26.03 -41.44 26.40
CA THR A 65 -26.18 -40.38 25.38
C THR A 65 -24.86 -39.62 25.33
N LYS A 66 -24.19 -39.57 24.17
CA LYS A 66 -22.92 -38.85 24.00
C LYS A 66 -23.04 -37.39 24.48
N LYS A 67 -22.12 -36.97 25.30
CA LYS A 67 -22.00 -35.57 25.77
C LYS A 67 -20.68 -34.99 25.32
N PHE A 68 -20.70 -33.69 25.10
CA PHE A 68 -19.57 -32.90 24.62
C PHE A 68 -19.17 -31.90 25.69
N ILE A 69 -17.86 -31.70 25.85
CA ILE A 69 -17.28 -30.73 26.81
C ILE A 69 -16.18 -29.95 26.10
N PRO A 70 -15.89 -28.72 26.50
CA PRO A 70 -14.70 -28.00 26.02
C PRO A 70 -13.44 -28.74 26.44
N SER A 71 -12.49 -28.87 25.53
CA SER A 71 -11.12 -29.31 25.84
C SER A 71 -10.32 -28.17 26.50
N ASN A 72 -9.07 -28.42 26.89
CA ASN A 72 -8.20 -27.38 27.41
C ASN A 72 -8.06 -26.24 26.41
N PRO A 73 -8.27 -24.96 26.84
CA PRO A 73 -8.13 -23.78 25.98
C PRO A 73 -6.77 -23.66 25.28
N GLU A 74 -5.72 -24.29 25.80
CA GLU A 74 -4.41 -24.37 25.12
C GLU A 74 -4.48 -25.00 23.71
N ALA A 75 -5.53 -25.80 23.43
CA ALA A 75 -5.76 -26.33 22.09
C ALA A 75 -5.90 -25.22 21.02
N PHE A 76 -6.40 -24.05 21.39
CA PHE A 76 -6.44 -22.91 20.49
C PHE A 76 -5.05 -22.39 20.12
N LEU A 77 -4.09 -22.45 21.02
CA LEU A 77 -2.71 -22.04 20.74
C LEU A 77 -2.09 -22.89 19.63
N GLU A 78 -2.44 -24.19 19.58
CA GLU A 78 -1.98 -25.06 18.49
C GLU A 78 -2.63 -24.71 17.15
N ILE A 79 -3.90 -24.27 17.13
CA ILE A 79 -4.58 -23.80 15.93
C ILE A 79 -3.92 -22.51 15.43
N ILE A 80 -3.67 -21.55 16.34
CA ILE A 80 -2.99 -20.28 16.04
C ILE A 80 -1.61 -20.56 15.46
N LYS A 81 -0.80 -21.40 16.10
CA LYS A 81 0.55 -21.76 15.66
C LYS A 81 0.55 -22.40 14.26
N LYS A 82 -0.41 -23.26 13.97
CA LYS A 82 -0.58 -23.84 12.61
C LYS A 82 -0.91 -22.77 11.58
N LYS A 83 -1.75 -21.79 11.95
CA LYS A 83 -2.14 -20.68 11.07
C LYS A 83 -0.97 -19.72 10.81
N GLU A 84 -0.20 -19.38 11.84
CA GLU A 84 1.02 -18.58 11.72
C GLU A 84 2.03 -19.23 10.76
N LYS A 85 2.30 -20.53 10.96
CA LYS A 85 3.20 -21.30 10.08
C LYS A 85 2.73 -21.31 8.63
N ARG A 86 1.41 -21.36 8.40
CA ARG A 86 0.84 -21.28 7.05
C ARG A 86 1.01 -19.89 6.45
N LEU A 87 0.80 -18.82 7.25
CA LEU A 87 1.01 -17.44 6.82
C LEU A 87 2.47 -17.16 6.47
N GLU A 88 3.43 -17.68 7.23
CA GLU A 88 4.85 -17.54 6.89
C GLU A 88 5.17 -18.21 5.53
N LYS A 89 4.66 -19.43 5.27
CA LYS A 89 4.83 -20.09 3.97
C LYS A 89 4.22 -19.26 2.82
N ILE A 90 3.06 -18.63 3.05
CA ILE A 90 2.42 -17.75 2.06
C ILE A 90 3.30 -16.51 1.81
N LYS A 91 3.87 -15.90 2.87
CA LYS A 91 4.79 -14.76 2.73
C LYS A 91 6.04 -15.12 1.92
N GLU A 92 6.63 -16.30 2.16
CA GLU A 92 7.77 -16.80 1.37
C GLU A 92 7.39 -16.96 -0.10
N LYS A 93 6.25 -17.58 -0.38
CA LYS A 93 5.75 -17.74 -1.74
C LYS A 93 5.49 -16.41 -2.45
N ILE A 94 4.97 -15.41 -1.72
CA ILE A 94 4.79 -14.05 -2.26
C ILE A 94 6.14 -13.40 -2.58
N LYS A 95 7.18 -13.60 -1.73
CA LYS A 95 8.54 -13.10 -2.03
C LYS A 95 9.11 -13.72 -3.31
N GLU A 96 8.94 -15.03 -3.49
CA GLU A 96 9.36 -15.72 -4.72
C GLU A 96 8.60 -15.18 -5.94
N MET A 97 7.28 -15.04 -5.85
CA MET A 97 6.46 -14.48 -6.93
C MET A 97 6.89 -13.05 -7.28
N LYS A 98 7.27 -12.24 -6.28
CA LYS A 98 7.77 -10.89 -6.50
C LYS A 98 9.08 -10.88 -7.30
N GLN A 99 9.99 -11.81 -7.05
CA GLN A 99 11.22 -11.95 -7.83
C GLN A 99 10.91 -12.23 -9.31
N PHE A 100 9.94 -13.10 -9.60
CA PHE A 100 9.50 -13.38 -10.97
C PHE A 100 8.78 -12.19 -11.61
N TYR A 101 8.02 -11.42 -10.84
CA TYR A 101 7.37 -10.20 -11.30
C TYR A 101 8.39 -9.12 -11.66
N ASP A 102 9.38 -8.88 -10.80
CA ASP A 102 10.45 -7.90 -11.00
C ASP A 102 11.35 -8.25 -12.20
N VAL A 103 11.47 -9.54 -12.56
CA VAL A 103 12.23 -10.00 -13.74
C VAL A 103 11.41 -9.86 -15.04
N LYS A 104 10.10 -10.04 -15.00
CA LYS A 104 9.23 -9.96 -16.19
C LYS A 104 8.91 -8.55 -16.66
N GLU A 105 8.97 -7.56 -15.79
CA GLU A 105 8.62 -6.18 -16.14
C GLU A 105 9.71 -5.17 -15.71
N LYS A 106 10.87 -5.25 -16.32
CA LYS A 106 11.65 -4.03 -16.58
C LYS A 106 11.02 -3.29 -17.77
N ASN A 107 9.74 -3.01 -17.68
CA ASN A 107 9.13 -2.08 -18.61
C ASN A 107 9.75 -0.70 -18.29
N PRO A 108 10.53 -0.11 -19.18
CA PRO A 108 11.16 1.18 -18.94
C PRO A 108 10.12 2.31 -18.77
N VAL A 109 8.86 2.02 -19.09
CA VAL A 109 7.77 2.99 -19.04
C VAL A 109 6.66 2.48 -18.11
N THR A 110 6.35 3.26 -17.08
CA THR A 110 5.18 3.06 -16.21
C THR A 110 4.17 4.16 -16.49
N MET A 111 2.91 3.81 -16.65
CA MET A 111 1.80 4.74 -16.83
C MET A 111 0.88 4.69 -15.60
N ALA A 112 0.45 5.84 -15.14
CA ALA A 112 -0.51 5.98 -14.04
C ALA A 112 -1.55 7.04 -14.35
N PHE A 113 -2.75 6.89 -13.78
CA PHE A 113 -3.90 7.76 -14.02
C PHE A 113 -4.37 8.42 -12.73
N GLY A 114 -4.85 9.64 -12.87
CA GLY A 114 -5.43 10.38 -11.75
C GLY A 114 -4.41 10.87 -10.72
N THR A 115 -4.91 11.64 -9.76
CA THR A 115 -4.10 12.24 -8.69
C THR A 115 -3.40 11.19 -7.83
N ALA A 116 -4.08 10.09 -7.50
CA ALA A 116 -3.48 9.00 -6.72
C ALA A 116 -2.32 8.33 -7.48
N GLY A 117 -2.49 8.11 -8.79
CA GLY A 117 -1.45 7.60 -9.68
C GLY A 117 -0.24 8.52 -9.76
N PHE A 118 -0.46 9.83 -9.89
CA PHE A 118 0.60 10.83 -9.85
C PHE A 118 1.45 10.73 -8.57
N TYR A 119 0.82 10.73 -7.39
CA TYR A 119 1.58 10.64 -6.13
C TYR A 119 2.29 9.30 -5.95
N LYS A 120 1.74 8.21 -6.49
CA LYS A 120 2.43 6.92 -6.52
C LYS A 120 3.73 7.04 -7.33
N VAL A 121 3.66 7.58 -8.54
CA VAL A 121 4.86 7.78 -9.39
C VAL A 121 5.87 8.70 -8.72
N VAL A 122 5.42 9.80 -8.08
CA VAL A 122 6.32 10.71 -7.34
C VAL A 122 7.08 9.99 -6.21
N LYS A 123 6.44 9.03 -5.53
CA LYS A 123 7.11 8.22 -4.49
C LYS A 123 8.11 7.22 -5.07
N ASP A 124 7.87 6.75 -6.28
CA ASP A 124 8.73 5.78 -6.97
C ASP A 124 9.95 6.44 -7.65
N LEU A 125 10.03 7.79 -7.67
CA LEU A 125 11.17 8.50 -8.22
C LEU A 125 12.45 8.23 -7.44
N SER A 126 13.54 8.04 -8.17
CA SER A 126 14.87 7.85 -7.62
C SER A 126 15.35 9.10 -6.86
N LYS A 127 16.21 8.91 -5.89
CA LYS A 127 16.88 10.05 -5.24
C LYS A 127 17.93 10.62 -6.20
N ALA A 128 17.88 11.94 -6.40
CA ALA A 128 18.87 12.64 -7.20
C ALA A 128 20.24 12.62 -6.51
N GLU A 129 21.29 12.45 -7.30
CA GLU A 129 22.69 12.46 -6.86
C GLU A 129 23.50 13.59 -7.49
N LYS A 130 23.20 13.97 -8.73
CA LYS A 130 23.90 15.00 -9.51
C LYS A 130 23.04 16.20 -9.80
N TYR A 131 21.85 15.97 -10.36
CA TYR A 131 20.91 17.03 -10.70
C TYR A 131 19.45 16.59 -10.61
N SER A 132 18.56 17.57 -10.41
CA SER A 132 17.12 17.39 -10.39
C SER A 132 16.45 18.60 -11.03
N TYR A 133 15.96 18.42 -12.25
CA TYR A 133 15.29 19.48 -13.00
C TYR A 133 13.79 19.23 -13.03
N SER A 134 12.98 20.29 -12.97
CA SER A 134 11.53 20.14 -12.97
C SER A 134 10.80 21.25 -13.71
N ILE A 135 9.73 20.89 -14.40
CA ILE A 135 8.70 21.81 -14.89
C ILE A 135 7.50 21.63 -13.97
N LYS A 136 7.07 22.69 -13.30
CA LYS A 136 6.01 22.65 -12.30
C LYS A 136 4.74 23.32 -12.84
N TRP A 137 3.62 22.61 -12.75
CA TRP A 137 2.31 23.13 -13.14
C TRP A 137 1.67 23.97 -12.02
N THR A 138 1.49 23.42 -10.82
CA THR A 138 0.81 24.08 -9.70
C THR A 138 1.76 24.77 -8.73
N SER A 139 3.04 24.44 -8.76
CA SER A 139 4.03 24.88 -7.75
C SER A 139 3.55 24.68 -6.31
N GLU A 140 2.77 23.64 -6.05
CA GLU A 140 2.18 23.33 -4.75
C GLU A 140 3.21 23.33 -3.62
N ILE A 141 2.85 23.86 -2.45
CA ILE A 141 3.70 23.89 -1.27
C ILE A 141 3.33 22.70 -0.36
N LYS A 142 4.27 21.75 -0.24
CA LYS A 142 4.22 20.68 0.76
C LYS A 142 5.49 20.69 1.59
N PRO A 143 5.39 20.61 2.93
CA PRO A 143 6.56 20.64 3.81
C PRO A 143 7.61 19.59 3.44
N GLU A 144 7.18 18.38 3.06
CA GLU A 144 8.05 17.31 2.63
C GLU A 144 8.84 17.66 1.36
N TRP A 145 8.22 18.33 0.38
CA TRP A 145 8.89 18.73 -0.87
C TRP A 145 9.87 19.88 -0.66
N ILE A 146 9.51 20.82 0.21
CA ILE A 146 10.42 21.89 0.63
C ILE A 146 11.66 21.32 1.30
N ASN A 147 11.48 20.42 2.27
CA ASN A 147 12.58 19.78 2.98
C ASN A 147 13.44 18.92 2.05
N TYR A 148 12.81 18.19 1.15
CA TYR A 148 13.51 17.38 0.15
C TYR A 148 14.38 18.27 -0.77
N THR A 149 13.85 19.39 -1.23
CA THR A 149 14.58 20.35 -2.07
C THR A 149 15.74 21.00 -1.31
N LYS A 150 15.53 21.46 -0.06
CA LYS A 150 16.59 21.99 0.80
C LYS A 150 17.72 20.96 0.99
N ASN A 151 17.37 19.70 1.20
CA ASN A 151 18.37 18.64 1.38
C ASN A 151 19.18 18.37 0.11
N LYS A 152 18.57 18.45 -1.08
CA LYS A 152 19.28 18.35 -2.35
C LYS A 152 20.31 19.50 -2.49
N LEU A 153 19.88 20.73 -2.26
CA LEU A 153 20.72 21.91 -2.35
C LEU A 153 21.89 21.85 -1.36
N LYS A 154 21.63 21.43 -0.11
CA LYS A 154 22.70 21.23 0.90
C LYS A 154 23.74 20.20 0.48
N LYS A 155 23.36 19.21 -0.33
CA LYS A 155 24.26 18.17 -0.88
C LYS A 155 24.97 18.61 -2.15
N GLY A 156 24.79 19.86 -2.60
CA GLY A 156 25.42 20.37 -3.84
C GLY A 156 24.77 19.82 -5.13
N ILE A 157 23.57 19.24 -5.05
CA ILE A 157 22.84 18.76 -6.22
C ILE A 157 22.34 19.96 -7.01
N ASP A 158 22.54 19.98 -8.33
CA ASP A 158 22.05 21.04 -9.22
C ASP A 158 20.53 20.93 -9.35
N VAL A 159 19.80 21.90 -8.78
CA VAL A 159 18.33 21.94 -8.79
C VAL A 159 17.86 23.13 -9.60
N LYS A 160 17.19 22.89 -10.73
CA LYS A 160 16.59 23.92 -11.57
C LYS A 160 15.09 23.68 -11.75
N SER A 161 14.30 24.74 -11.78
CA SER A 161 12.86 24.62 -11.98
C SER A 161 12.34 25.64 -12.97
N LEU A 162 11.51 25.19 -13.91
CA LEU A 162 10.66 26.02 -14.71
C LEU A 162 9.25 26.00 -14.12
N VAL A 163 8.61 27.13 -13.98
CA VAL A 163 7.31 27.25 -13.31
C VAL A 163 6.32 28.08 -14.14
N ARG A 164 5.07 27.65 -14.18
CA ARG A 164 3.97 28.46 -14.67
C ARG A 164 3.73 29.61 -13.69
N LYS A 165 3.70 30.85 -14.16
CA LYS A 165 3.41 32.03 -13.34
C LYS A 165 2.10 32.65 -13.77
N ASP A 166 1.10 32.61 -12.89
CA ASP A 166 -0.22 33.21 -13.03
C ASP A 166 -0.82 33.50 -11.64
N ASN A 167 -2.05 33.99 -11.59
CA ASN A 167 -2.73 34.34 -10.35
C ASN A 167 -2.86 33.16 -9.37
N GLU A 168 -2.94 31.93 -9.86
CA GLU A 168 -3.09 30.73 -9.03
C GLU A 168 -1.75 30.32 -8.39
N THR A 169 -0.64 30.52 -9.10
CA THR A 169 0.68 29.98 -8.72
C THR A 169 1.61 31.00 -8.09
N GLU A 170 1.36 32.31 -8.27
CA GLU A 170 2.26 33.39 -7.86
C GLU A 170 2.63 33.34 -6.38
N LYS A 171 1.66 33.11 -5.48
CA LYS A 171 1.89 32.98 -4.05
C LYS A 171 2.86 31.85 -3.74
N ASN A 172 2.63 30.69 -4.34
CA ASN A 172 3.46 29.50 -4.12
C ASN A 172 4.87 29.69 -4.67
N ILE A 173 5.01 30.38 -5.80
CA ILE A 173 6.30 30.70 -6.42
C ILE A 173 7.14 31.58 -5.48
N LYS A 174 6.55 32.61 -4.87
CA LYS A 174 7.24 33.47 -3.90
C LYS A 174 7.84 32.69 -2.73
N ASP A 175 7.16 31.65 -2.26
CA ASP A 175 7.67 30.79 -1.19
C ASP A 175 8.73 29.81 -1.70
N TRP A 176 8.57 29.28 -2.91
CA TRP A 176 9.57 28.41 -3.52
C TRP A 176 10.89 29.12 -3.82
N VAL A 177 10.87 30.37 -4.27
CA VAL A 177 12.08 31.18 -4.56
C VAL A 177 12.96 31.36 -3.29
N LYS A 178 12.34 31.45 -2.11
CA LYS A 178 13.08 31.47 -0.82
C LYS A 178 13.90 30.19 -0.57
N VAL A 179 13.51 29.09 -1.19
CA VAL A 179 14.15 27.77 -1.06
C VAL A 179 15.11 27.47 -2.20
N ASN A 180 14.68 27.73 -3.43
CA ASN A 180 15.46 27.48 -4.64
C ASN A 180 15.48 28.74 -5.51
N LYS A 181 16.64 29.38 -5.61
CA LYS A 181 16.82 30.59 -6.44
C LYS A 181 16.94 30.26 -7.94
N ASN A 182 17.18 29.01 -8.31
CA ASN A 182 17.30 28.55 -9.70
C ASN A 182 15.92 28.24 -10.29
N MET A 183 15.01 29.20 -10.23
CA MET A 183 13.67 29.11 -10.78
C MET A 183 13.47 30.16 -11.87
N ARG A 184 12.84 29.77 -12.96
CA ARG A 184 12.50 30.66 -14.08
C ARG A 184 11.07 30.42 -14.54
N VAL A 185 10.47 31.40 -15.21
CA VAL A 185 9.11 31.36 -15.70
C VAL A 185 9.05 30.66 -17.05
N LEU A 186 8.08 29.75 -17.21
CA LEU A 186 7.78 29.11 -18.48
C LEU A 186 6.27 29.21 -18.75
N GLU A 187 5.90 29.66 -19.91
CA GLU A 187 4.50 29.51 -20.38
C GLU A 187 4.18 28.02 -20.51
N ASN A 188 3.06 27.62 -19.91
CA ASN A 188 2.75 26.20 -19.76
C ASN A 188 1.24 25.99 -19.75
N GLU A 189 0.74 25.11 -20.62
CA GLU A 189 -0.69 24.84 -20.79
C GLU A 189 -1.18 23.54 -20.15
N GLY A 190 -0.42 22.92 -19.25
CA GLY A 190 -0.84 21.69 -18.59
C GLY A 190 0.15 20.56 -18.68
N PHE A 191 1.44 20.87 -18.49
CA PHE A 191 2.53 19.92 -18.49
C PHE A 191 3.34 20.03 -17.20
N ALA A 192 3.70 18.90 -16.62
CA ALA A 192 4.67 18.84 -15.55
C ALA A 192 5.73 17.76 -15.86
N CYS A 193 6.96 18.02 -15.43
CA CYS A 193 8.07 17.12 -15.69
C CYS A 193 9.04 17.11 -14.52
N SER A 194 9.64 15.94 -14.26
CA SER A 194 10.79 15.81 -13.37
C SER A 194 11.86 14.97 -14.06
N ILE A 195 13.08 15.48 -14.13
CA ILE A 195 14.23 14.82 -14.74
C ILE A 195 15.26 14.60 -13.63
N ILE A 196 15.62 13.35 -13.40
CA ILE A 196 16.51 12.98 -12.31
C ILE A 196 17.75 12.29 -12.86
N ASP A 197 18.86 12.96 -12.72
CA ASP A 197 20.17 12.50 -13.22
C ASP A 197 20.09 12.09 -14.71
N ASP A 198 20.91 11.12 -15.14
CA ASP A 198 20.71 10.46 -16.44
C ASP A 198 19.92 9.14 -16.25
N LYS A 199 18.98 9.08 -15.29
CA LYS A 199 18.31 7.84 -14.86
C LYS A 199 16.88 7.74 -15.37
N GLU A 200 16.08 8.77 -15.12
CA GLU A 200 14.63 8.71 -15.34
C GLU A 200 13.97 10.07 -15.53
N VAL A 201 12.84 10.05 -16.20
CA VAL A 201 11.96 11.20 -16.42
C VAL A 201 10.54 10.86 -16.01
N MET A 202 9.93 11.68 -15.18
CA MET A 202 8.49 11.68 -14.97
C MET A 202 7.86 12.78 -15.83
N LEU A 203 6.83 12.45 -16.58
CA LEU A 203 6.02 13.37 -17.36
C LEU A 203 4.57 13.31 -16.90
N SER A 204 3.93 14.46 -16.70
CA SER A 204 2.50 14.52 -16.37
C SER A 204 1.77 15.40 -17.36
N LEU A 205 0.80 14.83 -18.07
CA LEU A 205 -0.12 15.49 -18.96
C LEU A 205 -1.37 15.85 -18.15
N ILE A 206 -1.45 17.09 -17.70
CA ILE A 206 -2.45 17.53 -16.72
C ILE A 206 -3.87 17.42 -17.27
N LYS A 207 -4.09 17.91 -18.50
CA LYS A 207 -5.41 17.87 -19.15
C LYS A 207 -5.92 16.44 -19.37
N SER A 208 -5.03 15.49 -19.63
CA SER A 208 -5.37 14.08 -19.84
C SER A 208 -5.34 13.26 -18.55
N ASN A 209 -4.90 13.85 -17.44
CA ASN A 209 -4.77 13.21 -16.13
C ASN A 209 -3.92 11.92 -16.17
N VAL A 210 -2.83 11.95 -16.95
CA VAL A 210 -1.90 10.83 -17.16
C VAL A 210 -0.52 11.22 -16.69
N THR A 211 0.14 10.31 -15.96
CA THR A 211 1.54 10.44 -15.55
C THR A 211 2.33 9.23 -16.05
N LEU A 212 3.46 9.51 -16.69
CA LEU A 212 4.42 8.52 -17.20
C LEU A 212 5.71 8.61 -16.38
N LEU A 213 6.27 7.47 -16.01
CA LEU A 213 7.65 7.36 -15.52
C LEU A 213 8.45 6.57 -16.55
N ILE A 214 9.47 7.19 -17.11
CA ILE A 214 10.32 6.61 -18.16
C ILE A 214 11.73 6.45 -17.60
N LYS A 215 12.19 5.19 -17.45
CA LYS A 215 13.52 4.82 -16.96
C LYS A 215 14.42 4.43 -18.13
N ASP A 216 14.73 5.42 -18.96
CA ASP A 216 15.60 5.27 -20.13
C ASP A 216 16.64 6.37 -20.17
N LYS A 217 17.92 5.98 -20.25
CA LYS A 217 19.06 6.91 -20.21
C LYS A 217 19.14 7.80 -21.44
N ALA A 218 18.83 7.26 -22.62
CA ALA A 218 18.90 8.03 -23.87
C ALA A 218 17.81 9.08 -23.90
N PHE A 219 16.57 8.69 -23.55
CA PHE A 219 15.43 9.60 -23.43
C PHE A 219 15.70 10.68 -22.39
N THR A 220 16.21 10.31 -21.20
CA THR A 220 16.50 11.27 -20.12
C THR A 220 17.53 12.31 -20.56
N LYS A 221 18.57 11.91 -21.29
CA LYS A 221 19.57 12.85 -21.82
C LYS A 221 18.98 13.84 -22.83
N ILE A 222 18.05 13.40 -23.68
CA ILE A 222 17.36 14.28 -24.63
C ILE A 222 16.49 15.26 -23.86
N MET A 223 15.67 14.79 -22.92
CA MET A 223 14.82 15.64 -22.11
C MET A 223 15.60 16.66 -21.29
N LYS A 224 16.76 16.28 -20.75
CA LYS A 224 17.69 17.21 -20.09
C LYS A 224 18.13 18.35 -21.01
N LYS A 225 18.53 18.03 -22.25
CA LYS A 225 18.96 19.04 -23.22
C LYS A 225 17.82 20.01 -23.54
N LEU A 226 16.63 19.49 -23.80
CA LEU A 226 15.44 20.31 -24.08
C LEU A 226 15.11 21.22 -22.88
N PHE A 227 15.12 20.65 -21.65
CA PHE A 227 14.89 21.44 -20.45
C PHE A 227 15.90 22.58 -20.30
N LEU A 228 17.19 22.30 -20.47
CA LEU A 228 18.23 23.32 -20.33
C LEU A 228 18.10 24.40 -21.40
N SER A 229 17.81 24.04 -22.65
CA SER A 229 17.57 25.00 -23.72
C SER A 229 16.43 25.95 -23.39
N GLU A 230 15.30 25.44 -22.87
CA GLU A 230 14.19 26.29 -22.43
C GLU A 230 14.49 27.08 -21.15
N TYR A 231 15.24 26.47 -20.23
CA TYR A 231 15.67 27.16 -19.02
C TYR A 231 16.55 28.37 -19.30
N GLU A 232 17.45 28.30 -20.27
CA GLU A 232 18.34 29.41 -20.67
C GLU A 232 17.56 30.61 -21.23
N LYS A 233 16.46 30.34 -21.99
CA LYS A 233 15.60 31.37 -22.61
C LYS A 233 14.58 31.95 -21.65
N ALA A 234 14.23 31.22 -20.60
CA ALA A 234 13.17 31.56 -19.68
C ALA A 234 13.49 32.78 -18.78
N GLU A 235 12.50 33.59 -18.47
CA GLU A 235 12.64 34.78 -17.63
C GLU A 235 12.98 34.42 -16.17
N THR A 236 13.87 35.19 -15.59
CA THR A 236 14.19 35.08 -14.14
C THR A 236 13.01 35.59 -13.30
N ILE A 237 12.81 34.96 -12.16
CA ILE A 237 11.82 35.41 -11.19
C ILE A 237 12.50 36.45 -10.28
N ASN A 238 12.08 37.69 -10.46
CA ASN A 238 12.49 38.84 -9.63
C ASN A 238 11.62 38.93 -8.37
#